data_22aae84335c6795eb0a4194e09acdbfd
#
_entry.id   22aae84335c6795eb0a4194e09acdbfd
#
_cell.length_a   1.000
_cell.length_b   1.000
_cell.length_c   1.000
_cell.angle_alpha   90.00
_cell.angle_beta   90.00
_cell.angle_gamma   90.00
#
_symmetry.space_group_name_H-M   'P 1'
#
loop_
_entity.id
_entity.type
_entity.pdbx_description
1 polymer ?
#
loop_
_entity_poly.entity_id
_entity_poly.type
_entity_poly.pdbx_seq_one_letter_code
_entity_poly.pdbx_strand_id
1 'polypeptide(L)' 'MPFGQNVQRLRRAAGLSQEELAERLGVTRQAVSKWERDSAYPEMEKLARMSQLFGVTVEALLNGDPAP' A
#
# COMPACT_ATOMS: atom_id res chain seq x y z
N MET A 1 -12.51 5.39 1.58
CA MET A 1 -11.45 5.17 2.57
C MET A 1 -10.18 5.83 2.11
N PRO A 2 -9.50 6.58 2.97
CA PRO A 2 -8.25 7.24 2.57
C PRO A 2 -7.19 6.22 2.13
N PHE A 3 -6.34 6.65 1.23
CA PHE A 3 -5.30 5.78 0.67
C PHE A 3 -4.43 5.15 1.77
N GLY A 4 -3.97 5.97 2.71
CA GLY A 4 -3.08 5.47 3.75
C GLY A 4 -3.71 4.39 4.61
N GLN A 5 -4.95 4.60 5.00
CA GLN A 5 -5.69 3.59 5.77
C GLN A 5 -5.88 2.32 4.97
N ASN A 6 -6.13 2.47 3.68
CA ASN A 6 -6.34 1.32 2.83
C ASN A 6 -5.07 0.48 2.69
N VAL A 7 -3.93 1.15 2.51
CA VAL A 7 -2.65 0.46 2.45
C VAL A 7 -2.38 -0.28 3.76
N GLN A 8 -2.63 0.40 4.88
CA GLN A 8 -2.42 -0.22 6.19
C GLN A 8 -3.30 -1.46 6.37
N ARG A 9 -4.56 -1.34 5.98
CA ARG A 9 -5.50 -2.45 6.08
C ARG A 9 -5.05 -3.65 5.24
N LEU A 10 -4.67 -3.38 3.99
CA LEU A 10 -4.22 -4.45 3.09
C LEU A 10 -2.93 -5.07 3.60
N ARG A 11 -2.03 -4.26 4.10
CA ARG A 11 -0.76 -4.75 4.65
C ARG A 11 -1.01 -5.69 5.84
N ARG A 12 -1.87 -5.27 6.75
CA ARG A 12 -2.17 -6.07 7.94
C ARG A 12 -2.90 -7.36 7.56
N ALA A 13 -3.81 -7.27 6.60
CA ALA A 13 -4.51 -8.45 6.11
C ALA A 13 -3.56 -9.45 5.50
N ALA A 14 -2.47 -8.97 4.90
CA ALA A 14 -1.45 -9.83 4.32
C ALA A 14 -0.44 -10.33 5.36
N GLY A 15 -0.57 -9.90 6.62
CA GLY A 15 0.33 -10.32 7.69
C GLY A 15 1.71 -9.69 7.62
N LEU A 16 1.83 -8.51 7.01
CA LEU A 16 3.12 -7.86 6.81
C LEU A 16 3.31 -6.69 7.77
N SER A 17 4.53 -6.53 8.28
CA SER A 17 4.91 -5.31 8.99
C SER A 17 5.22 -4.23 7.95
N GLN A 18 5.34 -2.98 8.42
CA GLN A 18 5.76 -1.90 7.51
C GLN A 18 7.12 -2.20 6.89
N GLU A 19 8.03 -2.75 7.68
CA GLU A 19 9.36 -3.08 7.18
C GLU A 19 9.30 -4.18 6.14
N GLU A 20 8.46 -5.19 6.36
CA GLU A 20 8.32 -6.27 5.40
C GLU A 20 7.70 -5.78 4.09
N LEU A 21 6.71 -4.91 4.18
CA LEU A 21 6.13 -4.33 2.96
C LEU A 21 7.17 -3.51 2.21
N ALA A 22 7.95 -2.70 2.95
CA ALA A 22 9.01 -1.90 2.35
C ALA A 22 10.00 -2.79 1.60
N GLU A 23 10.39 -3.89 2.19
CA GLU A 23 11.29 -4.85 1.56
C GLU A 23 10.72 -5.38 0.26
N ARG A 24 9.44 -5.77 0.29
CA ARG A 24 8.78 -6.33 -0.88
C ARG A 24 8.72 -5.33 -2.03
N LEU A 25 8.64 -4.04 -1.71
CA LEU A 25 8.51 -2.99 -2.71
C LEU A 25 9.84 -2.33 -3.05
N GLY A 26 10.91 -2.66 -2.34
CA GLY A 26 12.21 -2.06 -2.59
C GLY A 26 12.28 -0.61 -2.15
N VAL A 27 11.59 -0.26 -1.07
CA VAL A 27 11.58 1.11 -0.53
C VAL A 27 11.97 1.05 0.94
N THR A 28 12.05 2.22 1.58
CA THR A 28 12.36 2.29 3.00
C THR A 28 11.09 2.16 3.83
N ARG A 29 11.26 1.74 5.09
CA ARG A 29 10.13 1.69 6.02
C ARG A 29 9.51 3.07 6.20
N GLN A 30 10.37 4.11 6.19
CA GLN A 30 9.87 5.48 6.32
C GLN A 30 8.92 5.86 5.19
N ALA A 31 9.20 5.38 3.97
CA ALA A 31 8.32 5.63 2.84
C ALA A 31 6.94 5.01 3.10
N VAL A 32 6.91 3.75 3.53
CA VAL A 32 5.65 3.07 3.83
C VAL A 32 4.90 3.81 4.93
N SER A 33 5.62 4.23 5.97
CA SER A 33 5.01 4.96 7.07
C SER A 33 4.36 6.26 6.58
N LYS A 34 5.04 6.98 5.70
CA LYS A 34 4.50 8.23 5.16
C LYS A 34 3.26 7.97 4.32
N TRP A 35 3.27 6.90 3.53
CA TRP A 35 2.08 6.54 2.73
C TRP A 35 0.89 6.26 3.64
N GLU A 36 1.12 5.53 4.72
CA GLU A 36 0.02 5.14 5.62
C GLU A 36 -0.53 6.32 6.40
N ARG A 37 0.24 7.40 6.52
CA ARG A 37 -0.22 8.63 7.16
C ARG A 37 -0.72 9.66 6.16
N ASP A 38 -0.75 9.31 4.88
CA ASP A 38 -1.13 10.22 3.81
C ASP A 38 -0.22 11.45 3.73
N SER A 39 1.04 11.29 4.18
CA SER A 39 2.04 12.35 4.08
C SER A 39 2.75 12.34 2.74
N ALA A 40 2.70 11.23 2.03
CA ALA A 40 3.30 11.07 0.71
C ALA A 40 2.56 9.97 -0.01
N TYR A 41 2.72 9.93 -1.33
CA TYR A 41 2.12 8.88 -2.17
C TYR A 41 3.22 8.18 -2.94
N PRO A 42 3.08 6.86 -3.15
CA PRO A 42 4.06 6.15 -3.97
C PRO A 42 3.91 6.53 -5.43
N GLU A 43 5.02 6.45 -6.16
CA GLU A 43 4.98 6.65 -7.59
C GLU A 43 4.30 5.45 -8.26
N MET A 44 3.95 5.63 -9.53
CA MET A 44 3.13 4.66 -10.26
C MET A 44 3.74 3.26 -10.24
N GLU A 45 5.05 3.14 -10.37
CA GLU A 45 5.70 1.83 -10.36
C GLU A 45 5.43 1.09 -9.05
N LYS A 46 5.51 1.80 -7.93
CA LYS A 46 5.28 1.18 -6.63
C LYS A 46 3.81 0.87 -6.42
N LEU A 47 2.92 1.71 -6.96
CA LEU A 47 1.49 1.42 -6.92
C LEU A 47 1.18 0.13 -7.67
N ALA A 48 1.78 -0.04 -8.84
CA ALA A 48 1.56 -1.24 -9.65
C ALA A 48 2.06 -2.49 -8.93
N ARG A 49 3.23 -2.39 -8.31
CA ARG A 49 3.78 -3.50 -7.54
C ARG A 49 2.89 -3.84 -6.35
N MET A 50 2.40 -2.79 -5.68
CA MET A 50 1.55 -2.98 -4.51
C MET A 50 0.23 -3.65 -4.91
N SER A 51 -0.33 -3.25 -6.04
CA SER A 51 -1.57 -3.85 -6.52
C SER A 51 -1.38 -5.35 -6.78
N GLN A 52 -0.25 -5.71 -7.38
CA GLN A 52 0.06 -7.12 -7.64
C GLN A 52 0.27 -7.88 -6.34
N LEU A 53 0.99 -7.27 -5.41
CA LEU A 53 1.29 -7.91 -4.13
C LEU A 53 0.02 -8.21 -3.34
N PHE A 54 -0.91 -7.27 -3.33
CA PHE A 54 -2.15 -7.41 -2.56
C PHE A 54 -3.28 -8.05 -3.36
N GLY A 55 -3.09 -8.28 -4.66
CA GLY A 55 -4.12 -8.90 -5.48
C GLY A 55 -5.32 -8.01 -5.71
N VAL A 56 -5.13 -6.70 -5.76
CA VAL A 56 -6.19 -5.72 -6.01
C VAL A 56 -5.79 -4.86 -7.19
N THR A 57 -6.76 -4.15 -7.77
CA THR A 57 -6.44 -3.22 -8.84
C THR A 57 -5.82 -1.95 -8.26
N VAL A 58 -5.09 -1.21 -9.10
CA VAL A 58 -4.57 0.09 -8.67
C VAL A 58 -5.71 1.01 -8.24
N GLU A 59 -6.81 0.95 -8.97
CA GLU A 59 -7.99 1.75 -8.65
C GLU A 59 -8.54 1.42 -7.27
N ALA A 60 -8.66 0.14 -6.95
CA ALA A 60 -9.12 -0.28 -5.64
C ALA A 60 -8.15 0.15 -4.56
N LEU A 61 -6.86 0.09 -4.87
CA LEU A 61 -5.82 0.51 -3.94
C LEU A 61 -5.97 1.99 -3.59
N LEU A 62 -6.21 2.82 -4.60
CA LEU A 62 -6.31 4.26 -4.42
C LEU A 62 -7.63 4.67 -3.75
N ASN A 63 -8.71 4.02 -4.11
CA ASN A 63 -10.05 4.42 -3.64
C ASN A 63 -10.43 3.75 -2.33
N GLY A 64 -9.73 2.71 -1.97
CA GLY A 64 -10.05 1.99 -0.74
C GLY A 64 -11.35 1.23 -0.82
N ASP A 65 -11.83 0.99 -2.01
CA ASP A 65 -13.08 0.29 -2.21
C ASP A 65 -12.78 -1.08 -2.80
N PRO A 66 -12.74 -2.10 -1.95
CA PRO A 66 -12.57 -3.45 -2.49
C PRO A 66 -13.76 -3.72 -3.39
N ALA A 67 -13.51 -4.11 -4.61
CA ALA A 67 -14.59 -4.45 -5.53
C ALA A 67 -15.57 -5.37 -4.82
N PRO A 68 -16.85 -5.17 -5.02
CA PRO A 68 -17.85 -6.01 -4.40
C PRO A 68 -17.71 -7.47 -4.81
#